data_17c1cb18e3bde7d56220cba134bad56f
#
_entry.id   17c1cb18e3bde7d56220cba134bad56f
#
_cell.length_a   1.000
_cell.length_b   1.000
_cell.length_c   1.000
_cell.angle_alpha   90.00
_cell.angle_beta   90.00
_cell.angle_gamma   90.00
#
_symmetry.space_group_name_H-M   'P 1'
#
loop_
_entity.id
_entity.type
_entity.pdbx_description
1 polymer ?
#
loop_
_entity_poly.entity_id
_entity_poly.type
_entity_poly.pdbx_seq_one_letter_code
_entity_poly.pdbx_strand_id
1 'polypeptide(L)'
;MVVGEVATPVDLLVIGGGPGGYAAALHGARLGRSVTLVERHAVGGTCLNVGCIPSKALIEVAEAHALGDRVRPWGVDVTTSVDMARVREHLSAVVGDLTNGVSRLLADAGVRVLD
;
A
#
# COMPACT_ATOMS: atom_id res chain seq x y z
N MET A 1 -1.95 29.22 -30.31
CA MET A 1 -0.62 28.59 -30.33
C MET A 1 -0.53 27.73 -29.08
N VAL A 2 -0.63 26.41 -29.21
CA VAL A 2 -0.44 25.50 -28.08
C VAL A 2 1.07 25.40 -27.91
N VAL A 3 1.60 26.03 -26.86
CA VAL A 3 3.00 25.83 -26.48
C VAL A 3 3.03 24.43 -25.82
N GLY A 4 3.46 23.43 -26.58
CA GLY A 4 3.64 22.08 -26.04
C GLY A 4 4.74 22.09 -25.00
N GLU A 5 4.52 21.45 -23.85
CA GLU A 5 5.58 21.16 -22.91
C GLU A 5 6.65 20.32 -23.60
N VAL A 6 7.91 20.64 -23.33
CA VAL A 6 9.03 19.87 -23.85
C VAL A 6 8.97 18.45 -23.25
N ALA A 7 8.87 17.45 -24.13
CA ALA A 7 8.83 16.05 -23.69
C ALA A 7 10.11 15.71 -22.90
N THR A 8 9.95 15.21 -21.69
CA THR A 8 11.06 14.71 -20.88
C THR A 8 11.35 13.26 -21.27
N PRO A 9 12.52 12.93 -21.81
CA PRO A 9 12.85 11.55 -22.15
C PRO A 9 13.00 10.70 -20.89
N VAL A 10 12.47 9.48 -20.93
CA VAL A 10 12.63 8.47 -19.88
C VAL A 10 12.90 7.11 -20.51
N ASP A 11 13.67 6.25 -19.83
CA ASP A 11 13.91 4.88 -20.31
C ASP A 11 12.70 3.99 -20.07
N LEU A 12 11.97 4.22 -18.96
CA LEU A 12 10.82 3.44 -18.56
C LEU A 12 9.71 4.34 -18.04
N LEU A 13 8.56 4.30 -18.68
CA LEU A 13 7.32 4.90 -18.20
C LEU A 13 6.39 3.80 -17.66
N VAL A 14 6.04 3.89 -16.39
CA VAL A 14 5.10 2.96 -15.74
C VAL A 14 3.79 3.69 -15.48
N ILE A 15 2.68 3.14 -15.94
CA ILE A 15 1.33 3.68 -15.72
C ILE A 15 0.61 2.81 -14.71
N GLY A 16 0.30 3.40 -13.55
CA GLY A 16 -0.30 2.75 -12.40
C GLY A 16 0.71 2.33 -11.34
N GLY A 17 0.55 2.87 -10.12
CA GLY A 17 1.42 2.67 -8.96
C GLY A 17 0.99 1.50 -8.05
N GLY A 18 0.19 0.55 -8.54
CA GLY A 18 -0.15 -0.67 -7.81
C GLY A 18 1.05 -1.61 -7.63
N PRO A 19 0.86 -2.82 -7.03
CA PRO A 19 1.95 -3.74 -6.72
C PRO A 19 2.87 -4.09 -7.89
N GLY A 20 2.30 -4.30 -9.07
CA GLY A 20 3.08 -4.55 -10.29
C GLY A 20 3.84 -3.30 -10.75
N GLY A 21 3.19 -2.12 -10.67
CA GLY A 21 3.76 -0.86 -11.15
C GLY A 21 4.93 -0.37 -10.29
N TYR A 22 4.74 -0.23 -8.99
CA TYR A 22 5.85 0.21 -8.13
C TYR A 22 7.00 -0.82 -8.09
N ALA A 23 6.71 -2.12 -8.19
CA ALA A 23 7.75 -3.14 -8.28
C ALA A 23 8.55 -3.01 -9.57
N ALA A 24 7.88 -2.81 -10.71
CA ALA A 24 8.53 -2.59 -12.01
C ALA A 24 9.38 -1.31 -12.00
N ALA A 25 8.84 -0.22 -11.44
CA ALA A 25 9.54 1.05 -11.34
C ALA A 25 10.83 0.93 -10.49
N LEU A 26 10.73 0.32 -9.31
CA LEU A 26 11.88 0.08 -8.43
C LEU A 26 12.92 -0.82 -9.10
N HIS A 27 12.49 -1.86 -9.82
CA HIS A 27 13.40 -2.75 -10.52
C HIS A 27 14.12 -2.02 -11.67
N GLY A 28 13.40 -1.25 -12.47
CA GLY A 28 13.98 -0.43 -13.53
C GLY A 28 15.02 0.55 -13.00
N ALA A 29 14.72 1.24 -11.91
CA ALA A 29 15.66 2.16 -11.26
C ALA A 29 16.91 1.44 -10.73
N ARG A 30 16.79 0.25 -10.15
CA ARG A 30 17.93 -0.58 -9.70
C ARG A 30 18.85 -1.00 -10.87
N LEU A 31 18.29 -1.12 -12.06
CA LEU A 31 19.04 -1.38 -13.28
C LEU A 31 19.66 -0.10 -13.91
N GLY A 32 19.64 1.02 -13.19
CA GLY A 32 20.20 2.30 -13.63
C GLY A 32 19.38 2.99 -14.72
N ARG A 33 18.10 2.68 -14.87
CA ARG A 33 17.22 3.32 -15.85
C ARG A 33 16.56 4.57 -15.26
N SER A 34 16.35 5.57 -16.10
CA SER A 34 15.50 6.71 -15.76
C SER A 34 14.03 6.26 -15.79
N VAL A 35 13.36 6.33 -14.66
CA VAL A 35 12.00 5.81 -14.52
C VAL A 35 11.03 6.90 -14.10
N THR A 36 9.89 6.97 -14.79
CA THR A 36 8.74 7.76 -14.38
C THR A 36 7.57 6.83 -14.12
N LEU A 37 6.92 6.99 -12.98
CA LEU A 37 5.70 6.28 -12.61
C LEU A 37 4.56 7.29 -12.54
N VAL A 38 3.45 6.99 -13.22
CA VAL A 38 2.24 7.81 -13.21
C VAL A 38 1.18 7.09 -12.38
N GLU A 39 0.66 7.75 -11.34
CA GLU A 39 -0.40 7.21 -10.48
C GLU A 39 -1.38 8.31 -10.12
N ARG A 40 -2.64 8.13 -10.52
CA ARG A 40 -3.70 9.15 -10.36
C ARG A 40 -4.26 9.31 -8.96
N HIS A 41 -3.92 8.43 -8.01
CA HIS A 41 -4.43 8.49 -6.63
C HIS A 41 -3.29 8.37 -5.62
N ALA A 42 -2.99 7.13 -5.21
CA ALA A 42 -1.95 6.86 -4.24
C ALA A 42 -1.15 5.62 -4.64
N VAL A 43 0.15 5.70 -4.49
CA VAL A 43 1.02 4.52 -4.71
C VAL A 43 0.59 3.36 -3.81
N GLY A 44 0.77 2.14 -4.32
CA GLY A 44 0.23 0.94 -3.71
C GLY A 44 -1.07 0.48 -4.37
N GLY A 45 -1.78 1.38 -5.10
CA GLY A 45 -2.99 1.08 -5.85
C GLY A 45 -4.11 0.48 -5.00
N THR A 46 -5.03 -0.21 -5.64
CA THR A 46 -6.18 -0.86 -4.97
C THR A 46 -5.75 -1.82 -3.87
N CYS A 47 -4.75 -2.65 -4.12
CA CYS A 47 -4.33 -3.68 -3.16
C CYS A 47 -3.92 -3.07 -1.81
N LEU A 48 -3.05 -2.07 -1.82
CA LEU A 48 -2.51 -1.50 -0.58
C LEU A 48 -3.51 -0.58 0.09
N ASN A 49 -4.21 0.26 -0.68
CA ASN A 49 -5.02 1.33 -0.11
C ASN A 49 -6.43 0.90 0.30
N VAL A 50 -7.09 0.02 -0.46
CA VAL A 50 -8.51 -0.34 -0.25
C VAL A 50 -8.82 -1.83 -0.42
N GLY A 51 -7.81 -2.67 -0.64
CA GLY A 51 -7.97 -4.10 -0.94
C GLY A 51 -7.25 -5.01 0.03
N CYS A 52 -6.17 -5.64 -0.44
CA CYS A 52 -5.48 -6.74 0.25
C CYS A 52 -5.00 -6.37 1.66
N ILE A 53 -4.43 -5.19 1.83
CA ILE A 53 -3.84 -4.80 3.11
C ILE A 53 -4.91 -4.50 4.16
N PRO A 54 -5.86 -3.58 3.94
CA PRO A 54 -6.89 -3.34 4.94
C PRO A 54 -7.76 -4.57 5.22
N SER A 55 -8.03 -5.43 4.23
CA SER A 55 -8.78 -6.65 4.47
C SER A 55 -8.02 -7.66 5.34
N LYS A 56 -6.71 -7.82 5.16
CA LYS A 56 -5.89 -8.69 6.03
C LYS A 56 -5.83 -8.16 7.46
N ALA A 57 -5.61 -6.86 7.64
CA ALA A 57 -5.61 -6.26 8.96
C ALA A 57 -6.97 -6.40 9.67
N LEU A 58 -8.08 -6.31 8.92
CA LEU A 58 -9.42 -6.57 9.48
C LEU A 58 -9.62 -8.04 9.86
N ILE A 59 -9.09 -8.97 9.08
CA ILE A 59 -9.13 -10.40 9.40
C ILE A 59 -8.38 -10.68 10.72
N GLU A 60 -7.20 -10.09 10.93
CA GLU A 60 -6.47 -10.22 12.19
C GLU A 60 -7.30 -9.74 13.40
N VAL A 61 -7.99 -8.62 13.27
CA VAL A 61 -8.91 -8.13 14.32
C VAL A 61 -10.05 -9.13 14.57
N ALA A 62 -10.63 -9.69 13.50
CA ALA A 62 -11.71 -10.67 13.61
C ALA A 62 -11.22 -11.99 14.28
N GLU A 63 -10.03 -12.46 13.92
CA GLU A 63 -9.41 -13.64 14.54
C GLU A 63 -9.10 -13.43 16.03
N ALA A 64 -8.60 -12.25 16.39
CA ALA A 64 -8.38 -11.88 17.77
C ALA A 64 -9.70 -11.85 18.58
N HIS A 65 -10.78 -11.34 17.98
CA HIS A 65 -12.11 -11.36 18.59
C HIS A 65 -12.65 -12.78 18.78
N ALA A 66 -12.47 -13.65 17.81
CA ALA A 66 -12.93 -15.04 17.85
C ALA A 66 -12.04 -15.96 18.71
N LEU A 67 -10.95 -15.45 19.29
CA LEU A 67 -10.00 -16.25 20.07
C LEU A 67 -10.68 -16.95 21.26
N GLY A 68 -11.60 -16.28 21.95
CA GLY A 68 -12.29 -16.81 23.10
C GLY A 68 -13.03 -18.13 22.79
N ASP A 69 -13.78 -18.17 21.71
CA ASP A 69 -14.50 -19.37 21.28
C ASP A 69 -13.55 -20.52 20.89
N ARG A 70 -12.43 -20.18 20.26
CA ARG A 70 -11.43 -21.16 19.81
C ARG A 70 -10.69 -21.85 20.96
N VAL A 71 -10.42 -21.13 22.04
CA VAL A 71 -9.62 -21.66 23.18
C VAL A 71 -10.50 -22.20 24.32
N ARG A 72 -11.80 -21.95 24.31
CA ARG A 72 -12.74 -22.45 25.34
C ARG A 72 -12.69 -23.97 25.51
N PRO A 73 -12.61 -24.81 24.47
CA PRO A 73 -12.46 -26.26 24.63
C PRO A 73 -11.19 -26.68 25.36
N TRP A 74 -10.20 -25.79 25.46
CA TRP A 74 -8.93 -26.05 26.18
C TRP A 74 -9.00 -25.68 27.66
N GLY A 75 -10.18 -25.22 28.13
CA GLY A 75 -10.36 -24.76 29.52
C GLY A 75 -9.93 -23.32 29.75
N VAL A 76 -9.78 -22.53 28.67
CA VAL A 76 -9.40 -21.11 28.74
C VAL A 76 -10.59 -20.22 28.38
N ASP A 77 -11.06 -19.43 29.34
CA ASP A 77 -12.11 -18.44 29.12
C ASP A 77 -11.53 -17.07 28.81
N VAL A 78 -11.89 -16.53 27.63
CA VAL A 78 -11.50 -15.20 27.19
C VAL A 78 -12.75 -14.42 26.80
N THR A 79 -12.90 -13.22 27.35
CA THR A 79 -13.95 -12.27 26.96
C THR A 79 -13.31 -11.18 26.11
N THR A 80 -13.86 -10.96 24.93
CA THR A 80 -13.37 -9.94 23.98
C THR A 80 -14.48 -8.93 23.68
N SER A 81 -14.07 -7.69 23.41
CA SER A 81 -14.95 -6.64 22.88
C SER A 81 -14.27 -5.91 21.74
N VAL A 82 -15.04 -5.42 20.80
CA VAL A 82 -14.53 -4.71 19.62
C VAL A 82 -15.00 -3.27 19.63
N ASP A 83 -14.06 -2.34 19.57
CA ASP A 83 -14.32 -0.92 19.33
C ASP A 83 -14.04 -0.61 17.85
N MET A 84 -15.09 -0.44 17.07
CA MET A 84 -14.98 -0.21 15.62
C MET A 84 -14.37 1.14 15.26
N ALA A 85 -14.35 2.13 16.15
CA ALA A 85 -13.64 3.39 15.92
C ALA A 85 -12.13 3.14 15.93
N ARG A 86 -11.64 2.48 16.97
CA ARG A 86 -10.22 2.09 17.08
C ARG A 86 -9.79 1.11 15.99
N VAL A 87 -10.66 0.20 15.56
CA VAL A 87 -10.37 -0.69 14.41
C VAL A 87 -10.13 0.14 13.15
N ARG A 88 -10.99 1.12 12.85
CA ARG A 88 -10.79 2.00 11.69
C ARG A 88 -9.49 2.81 11.76
N GLU A 89 -9.16 3.33 12.93
CA GLU A 89 -7.89 4.03 13.15
C GLU A 89 -6.69 3.13 12.89
N HIS A 90 -6.73 1.90 13.41
CA HIS A 90 -5.69 0.89 13.17
C HIS A 90 -5.53 0.56 11.68
N LEU A 91 -6.62 0.31 10.97
CA LEU A 91 -6.59 0.05 9.53
C LEU A 91 -5.99 1.22 8.75
N SER A 92 -6.39 2.44 9.10
CA SER A 92 -5.85 3.66 8.46
C SER A 92 -4.36 3.84 8.72
N ALA A 93 -3.90 3.54 9.93
CA ALA A 93 -2.48 3.60 10.28
C ALA A 93 -1.67 2.57 9.46
N VAL A 94 -2.12 1.32 9.41
CA VAL A 94 -1.45 0.25 8.63
C VAL A 94 -1.33 0.63 7.15
N VAL A 95 -2.40 1.12 6.55
CA VAL A 95 -2.40 1.56 5.15
C VAL A 95 -1.46 2.75 4.96
N GLY A 96 -1.54 3.75 5.84
CA GLY A 96 -0.70 4.96 5.78
C GLY A 96 0.79 4.64 5.89
N ASP A 97 1.18 3.80 6.83
CA ASP A 97 2.58 3.41 7.02
C ASP A 97 3.15 2.70 5.78
N LEU A 98 2.39 1.79 5.19
CA LEU A 98 2.81 1.05 4.01
C LEU A 98 2.86 1.93 2.75
N THR A 99 1.85 2.80 2.55
CA THR A 99 1.84 3.76 1.43
C THR A 99 3.02 4.72 1.52
N ASN A 100 3.31 5.25 2.71
CA ASN A 100 4.48 6.10 2.97
C ASN A 100 5.78 5.32 2.73
N GLY A 101 5.83 4.04 3.13
CA GLY A 101 6.97 3.18 2.88
C GLY A 101 7.27 3.00 1.39
N VAL A 102 6.25 2.70 0.57
CA VAL A 102 6.40 2.59 -0.89
C VAL A 102 6.83 3.91 -1.50
N SER A 103 6.24 5.03 -1.07
CA SER A 103 6.59 6.38 -1.56
C SER A 103 8.06 6.71 -1.30
N ARG A 104 8.55 6.38 -0.09
CA ARG A 104 9.97 6.55 0.25
C ARG A 104 10.88 5.68 -0.60
N LEU A 105 10.55 4.40 -0.77
CA LEU A 105 11.34 3.50 -1.61
C LEU A 105 11.45 4.00 -3.05
N LEU A 106 10.37 4.54 -3.62
CA LEU A 106 10.38 5.13 -4.97
C LEU A 106 11.27 6.38 -5.01
N ALA A 107 11.14 7.27 -4.03
CA ALA A 107 11.95 8.49 -3.95
C ALA A 107 13.44 8.17 -3.78
N ASP A 108 13.79 7.26 -2.87
CA ASP A 108 15.17 6.84 -2.61
C ASP A 108 15.81 6.16 -3.83
N ALA A 109 15.00 5.48 -4.64
CA ALA A 109 15.42 4.87 -5.89
C ALA A 109 15.54 5.89 -7.07
N GLY A 110 15.16 7.15 -6.85
CA GLY A 110 15.18 8.18 -7.89
C GLY A 110 14.06 8.05 -8.93
N VAL A 111 12.98 7.32 -8.61
CA VAL A 111 11.80 7.23 -9.47
C VAL A 111 11.00 8.52 -9.41
N ARG A 112 10.74 9.13 -10.56
CA ARG A 112 9.86 10.29 -10.66
C ARG A 112 8.40 9.82 -10.63
N VAL A 113 7.65 10.27 -9.62
CA VAL A 113 6.21 9.98 -9.51
C VAL A 113 5.42 11.19 -9.99
N LEU A 114 4.46 10.96 -10.87
CA LEU A 114 3.53 11.96 -11.41
C LEU A 114 2.08 11.52 -11.14
N ASP A 115 1.20 12.51 -10.95
CA ASP A 115 -0.25 12.35 -10.86
C ASP A 115 -0.90 12.28 -12.25
#